data_3ff0bbf90bb9086daa3c2e977c7e702e
#
_entry.id   3ff0bbf90bb9086daa3c2e977c7e702e
#
_cell.length_a   1.000
_cell.length_b   1.000
_cell.length_c   1.000
_cell.angle_alpha   90.00
_cell.angle_beta   90.00
_cell.angle_gamma   90.00
#
_symmetry.space_group_name_H-M   'P 1'
#
loop_
_entity.id
_entity.type
_entity.pdbx_description
1 polymer ?
#
loop_
_entity_poly.entity_id
_entity_poly.type
_entity_poly.pdbx_seq_one_letter_code
_entity_poly.pdbx_strand_id
1 'polypeptide(L)'
;MSETAFPINDLLRRRIQTVLTIISLTTCVASTLFLLLFSGQLGFGIASTSKDALTAGTANIFSQILLFVGGLIFVVGAVIVSFIVFLMMAQRTRDFGLMKATGCPNSLVFGYFLTELLGVTFFGCVLGVVVGLVTDYVVINMSIFQVYNSAPNYWFVPLVFAAFFGFALAFGAKPLFDAARMSPLKAISPMQYFGLGKGTKLKPLPKTGLTIRIASRSLFRRKSATVRIVIFLSVVFLLLTICIAGGIIANDTSNSWVQSAIGKNVILVASTDMANQYTQLLLRFSGAKEIPDFNYSNPNFGLSDLTIRRLNAIQGVKGVEIRLVLRDTIQEKSGYTVDPDTAATIPMGDSRQGVSLIVGIEAGQVASEPFTYGQFLNSTANFEAVVGDSIAKSMYSPVPSFNSFGGKEILHADPLFEAVIIRGSPFQITGICLDPINSGNVTYVPLANLENITGISCPNIAFVRVEDSANYAATLAQVQNSLKTTNPTLAAVNLNLVLDEGIDFLSSLWSIVMFLPLFALAAATLCLIGYHMLTIEEQHQEFAILRATGAKPRIVIAILSIQSLVVLLSSFAVGVSIGTIITLLVLTTNPVISTFTILTISAWLLSALLGMFLLSLYPAVKFARKPLLQMLS
;
A
#
# COMPACT_ATOMS: atom_id res chain seq x y z
N MET A 1 -53.39 -1.30 0.28
CA MET A 1 -51.96 -1.59 0.47
C MET A 1 -51.20 -0.42 -0.13
N SER A 2 -50.39 0.25 0.66
CA SER A 2 -49.63 1.40 0.18
C SER A 2 -48.64 0.95 -0.92
N GLU A 3 -48.49 1.74 -1.98
CA GLU A 3 -47.60 1.44 -3.11
C GLU A 3 -46.16 1.14 -2.70
N THR A 4 -45.74 1.61 -1.53
CA THR A 4 -44.41 1.39 -0.94
C THR A 4 -44.20 0.04 -0.24
N ALA A 5 -45.26 -0.64 0.16
CA ALA A 5 -45.16 -1.94 0.87
C ALA A 5 -44.81 -3.12 -0.06
N PHE A 6 -45.10 -2.99 -1.36
CA PHE A 6 -44.89 -4.06 -2.32
C PHE A 6 -43.41 -4.32 -2.64
N PRO A 7 -42.55 -3.31 -2.87
CA PRO A 7 -41.09 -3.51 -3.07
C PRO A 7 -40.41 -4.17 -1.87
N ILE A 8 -40.79 -3.78 -0.65
CA ILE A 8 -40.21 -4.30 0.59
C ILE A 8 -40.55 -5.78 0.79
N ASN A 9 -41.80 -6.16 0.53
CA ASN A 9 -42.24 -7.55 0.63
C ASN A 9 -41.55 -8.46 -0.40
N ASP A 10 -41.26 -7.97 -1.59
CA ASP A 10 -40.55 -8.75 -2.61
C ASP A 10 -39.05 -8.92 -2.26
N LEU A 11 -38.39 -7.91 -1.69
CA LEU A 11 -37.05 -8.03 -1.10
C LEU A 11 -36.98 -9.13 -0.03
N LEU A 12 -37.98 -9.20 0.84
CA LEU A 12 -38.08 -10.22 1.90
C LEU A 12 -38.36 -11.63 1.33
N ARG A 13 -39.03 -11.75 0.20
CA ARG A 13 -39.30 -13.01 -0.46
C ARG A 13 -38.02 -13.65 -1.05
N ARG A 14 -37.05 -12.83 -1.51
CA ARG A 14 -35.77 -13.29 -2.07
C ARG A 14 -34.60 -13.06 -1.11
N ARG A 15 -34.77 -13.44 0.16
CA ARG A 15 -33.88 -13.17 1.28
C ARG A 15 -32.41 -13.42 0.97
N ILE A 16 -32.05 -14.57 0.38
CA ILE A 16 -30.66 -14.96 0.15
C ILE A 16 -29.96 -14.01 -0.82
N GLN A 17 -30.60 -13.63 -1.92
CA GLN A 17 -30.03 -12.75 -2.93
C GLN A 17 -29.89 -11.32 -2.38
N THR A 18 -30.93 -10.81 -1.72
CA THR A 18 -30.92 -9.48 -1.09
C THR A 18 -29.85 -9.37 -0.02
N VAL A 19 -29.76 -10.36 0.87
CA VAL A 19 -28.73 -10.39 1.92
C VAL A 19 -27.32 -10.45 1.31
N LEU A 20 -27.09 -11.28 0.29
CA LEU A 20 -25.80 -11.36 -0.38
C LEU A 20 -25.40 -10.02 -0.99
N THR A 21 -26.34 -9.31 -1.61
CA THR A 21 -26.11 -7.99 -2.20
C THR A 21 -25.79 -6.95 -1.13
N ILE A 22 -26.55 -6.92 -0.04
CA ILE A 22 -26.32 -6.02 1.09
C ILE A 22 -24.94 -6.29 1.72
N ILE A 23 -24.59 -7.56 2.00
CA ILE A 23 -23.30 -7.92 2.59
C ILE A 23 -22.15 -7.52 1.66
N SER A 24 -22.26 -7.77 0.35
CA SER A 24 -21.23 -7.36 -0.61
C SER A 24 -21.03 -5.85 -0.64
N LEU A 25 -22.12 -5.08 -0.61
CA LEU A 25 -22.06 -3.63 -0.59
C LEU A 25 -21.51 -3.11 0.75
N THR A 26 -21.97 -3.68 1.88
CA THR A 26 -21.47 -3.39 3.23
C THR A 26 -19.97 -3.60 3.30
N THR A 27 -19.47 -4.73 2.84
CA THR A 27 -18.03 -5.06 2.84
C THR A 27 -17.24 -4.06 2.00
N CYS A 28 -17.77 -3.67 0.83
CA CYS A 28 -17.12 -2.71 -0.05
C CYS A 28 -17.05 -1.30 0.56
N VAL A 29 -18.15 -0.80 1.10
CA VAL A 29 -18.22 0.53 1.76
C VAL A 29 -17.35 0.55 3.01
N ALA A 30 -17.43 -0.50 3.83
CA ALA A 30 -16.65 -0.63 5.06
C ALA A 30 -15.15 -0.62 4.78
N SER A 31 -14.69 -1.38 3.77
CA SER A 31 -13.29 -1.42 3.40
C SER A 31 -12.76 -0.07 2.92
N THR A 32 -13.54 0.62 2.08
CA THR A 32 -13.15 1.94 1.56
C THR A 32 -13.11 2.98 2.66
N LEU A 33 -14.12 3.01 3.54
CA LEU A 33 -14.17 3.95 4.66
C LEU A 33 -13.03 3.71 5.64
N PHE A 34 -12.83 2.45 6.07
CA PHE A 34 -11.72 2.07 6.94
C PHE A 34 -10.38 2.54 6.38
N LEU A 35 -10.14 2.32 5.08
CA LEU A 35 -8.91 2.74 4.42
C LEU A 35 -8.68 4.24 4.41
N LEU A 36 -9.72 5.01 4.09
CA LEU A 36 -9.61 6.46 4.05
C LEU A 36 -9.40 7.04 5.45
N LEU A 37 -10.07 6.51 6.47
CA LEU A 37 -9.84 6.90 7.86
C LEU A 37 -8.43 6.54 8.32
N PHE A 38 -8.04 5.29 8.11
CA PHE A 38 -6.73 4.77 8.47
C PHE A 38 -5.58 5.48 7.72
N SER A 39 -5.72 5.68 6.40
CA SER A 39 -4.78 6.47 5.60
C SER A 39 -4.71 7.93 6.05
N GLY A 40 -5.84 8.52 6.43
CA GLY A 40 -5.90 9.87 6.98
C GLY A 40 -5.17 9.99 8.32
N GLN A 41 -5.26 8.98 9.16
CA GLN A 41 -4.59 8.97 10.47
C GLN A 41 -3.08 8.67 10.36
N LEU A 42 -2.68 7.74 9.50
CA LEU A 42 -1.28 7.36 9.29
C LEU A 42 -0.55 8.20 8.24
N GLY A 43 -1.18 8.46 7.10
CA GLY A 43 -0.54 9.14 5.98
C GLY A 43 -0.54 10.66 6.12
N PHE A 44 -1.70 11.27 6.37
CA PHE A 44 -1.80 12.73 6.54
C PHE A 44 -1.45 13.17 7.95
N GLY A 45 -1.68 12.35 8.97
CA GLY A 45 -1.26 12.62 10.35
C GLY A 45 0.25 12.57 10.51
N ILE A 46 0.93 11.59 9.90
CA ILE A 46 2.39 11.49 9.86
C ILE A 46 2.98 12.67 9.08
N ALA A 47 2.37 13.08 7.98
CA ALA A 47 2.84 14.23 7.20
C ALA A 47 2.55 15.59 7.86
N SER A 48 1.52 15.70 8.70
CA SER A 48 1.12 16.98 9.30
C SER A 48 1.56 17.18 10.75
N THR A 49 1.64 16.12 11.56
CA THR A 49 1.97 16.21 13.00
C THR A 49 3.39 15.81 13.35
N SER A 50 4.02 14.97 12.53
CA SER A 50 5.42 14.61 12.73
C SER A 50 6.18 14.77 11.42
N LYS A 51 6.54 15.99 11.08
CA LYS A 51 7.55 16.24 10.02
C LYS A 51 8.84 15.44 10.25
N ASP A 52 8.93 14.75 11.36
CA ASP A 52 10.14 14.19 11.93
C ASP A 52 10.08 12.68 12.25
N ALA A 53 8.98 11.98 11.99
CA ALA A 53 8.84 10.57 12.42
C ALA A 53 9.38 9.53 11.42
N LEU A 54 9.34 9.85 10.13
CA LEU A 54 9.91 9.01 9.06
C LEU A 54 10.91 9.81 8.27
N THR A 55 11.94 9.16 7.72
CA THR A 55 12.81 9.82 6.75
C THR A 55 11.95 10.35 5.61
N ALA A 56 12.28 11.48 5.01
CA ALA A 56 11.48 12.06 3.94
C ALA A 56 11.29 11.07 2.78
N GLY A 57 12.28 10.21 2.50
CA GLY A 57 12.20 9.16 1.49
C GLY A 57 11.21 8.05 1.84
N THR A 58 11.27 7.49 3.04
CA THR A 58 10.33 6.46 3.50
C THR A 58 8.92 7.02 3.64
N ALA A 59 8.77 8.24 4.15
CA ALA A 59 7.49 8.94 4.23
C ALA A 59 6.89 9.20 2.84
N ASN A 60 7.70 9.60 1.86
CA ASN A 60 7.24 9.79 0.48
C ASN A 60 6.75 8.49 -0.15
N ILE A 61 7.51 7.40 -0.03
CA ILE A 61 7.11 6.09 -0.58
C ILE A 61 5.81 5.63 0.08
N PHE A 62 5.74 5.72 1.41
CA PHE A 62 4.55 5.33 2.14
C PHE A 62 3.33 6.17 1.75
N SER A 63 3.48 7.50 1.66
CA SER A 63 2.39 8.39 1.25
C SER A 63 1.96 8.17 -0.19
N GLN A 64 2.88 7.94 -1.12
CA GLN A 64 2.57 7.65 -2.52
C GLN A 64 1.83 6.32 -2.66
N ILE A 65 2.27 5.27 -1.97
CA ILE A 65 1.60 3.97 -1.99
C ILE A 65 0.21 4.07 -1.37
N LEU A 66 0.07 4.73 -0.22
CA LEU A 66 -1.24 4.91 0.43
C LEU A 66 -2.21 5.72 -0.44
N LEU A 67 -1.77 6.82 -1.03
CA LEU A 67 -2.61 7.65 -1.91
C LEU A 67 -3.01 6.86 -3.16
N PHE A 68 -2.06 6.14 -3.76
CA PHE A 68 -2.32 5.31 -4.92
C PHE A 68 -3.28 4.15 -4.58
N VAL A 69 -3.04 3.43 -3.49
CA VAL A 69 -3.89 2.33 -3.01
C VAL A 69 -5.26 2.86 -2.61
N GLY A 70 -5.35 4.00 -1.91
CA GLY A 70 -6.61 4.63 -1.54
C GLY A 70 -7.45 5.01 -2.77
N GLY A 71 -6.85 5.65 -3.76
CA GLY A 71 -7.49 5.96 -5.05
C GLY A 71 -7.93 4.70 -5.80
N LEU A 72 -7.08 3.67 -5.82
CA LEU A 72 -7.38 2.41 -6.49
C LEU A 72 -8.55 1.67 -5.81
N ILE A 73 -8.61 1.65 -4.49
CA ILE A 73 -9.71 1.02 -3.74
C ILE A 73 -11.02 1.73 -4.01
N PHE A 74 -11.01 3.06 -4.11
CA PHE A 74 -12.19 3.81 -4.48
C PHE A 74 -12.69 3.42 -5.88
N VAL A 75 -11.78 3.27 -6.85
CA VAL A 75 -12.10 2.79 -8.21
C VAL A 75 -12.63 1.35 -8.17
N VAL A 76 -11.97 0.46 -7.44
CA VAL A 76 -12.40 -0.94 -7.28
C VAL A 76 -13.78 -0.99 -6.62
N GLY A 77 -14.01 -0.16 -5.61
CA GLY A 77 -15.30 -0.02 -4.96
C GLY A 77 -16.42 0.38 -5.95
N ALA A 78 -16.17 1.37 -6.79
CA ALA A 78 -17.10 1.78 -7.83
C ALA A 78 -17.40 0.64 -8.83
N VAL A 79 -16.38 -0.12 -9.22
CA VAL A 79 -16.52 -1.29 -10.12
C VAL A 79 -17.32 -2.41 -9.45
N ILE A 80 -17.07 -2.68 -8.16
CA ILE A 80 -17.85 -3.66 -7.38
C ILE A 80 -19.33 -3.26 -7.33
N VAL A 81 -19.64 -1.99 -7.00
CA VAL A 81 -21.01 -1.50 -6.97
C VAL A 81 -21.68 -1.61 -8.34
N SER A 82 -20.98 -1.22 -9.40
CA SER A 82 -21.48 -1.36 -10.78
C SER A 82 -21.85 -2.81 -11.10
N PHE A 83 -20.99 -3.75 -10.68
CA PHE A 83 -21.23 -5.18 -10.91
C PHE A 83 -22.39 -5.74 -10.05
N ILE A 84 -22.50 -5.31 -8.79
CA ILE A 84 -23.62 -5.68 -7.90
C ILE A 84 -24.95 -5.22 -8.50
N VAL A 85 -25.01 -3.95 -8.94
CA VAL A 85 -26.21 -3.40 -9.59
C VAL A 85 -26.54 -4.16 -10.87
N PHE A 86 -25.53 -4.49 -11.68
CA PHE A 86 -25.73 -5.33 -12.87
C PHE A 86 -26.31 -6.69 -12.52
N LEU A 87 -25.79 -7.39 -11.51
CA LEU A 87 -26.32 -8.68 -11.06
C LEU A 87 -27.77 -8.57 -10.59
N MET A 88 -28.08 -7.56 -9.78
CA MET A 88 -29.42 -7.29 -9.27
C MET A 88 -30.41 -7.10 -10.43
N MET A 89 -30.07 -6.25 -11.41
CA MET A 89 -30.92 -5.98 -12.56
C MET A 89 -31.09 -7.21 -13.46
N ALA A 90 -30.01 -7.98 -13.67
CA ALA A 90 -30.07 -9.21 -14.48
C ALA A 90 -31.03 -10.25 -13.88
N GLN A 91 -31.02 -10.40 -12.56
CA GLN A 91 -31.93 -11.31 -11.85
C GLN A 91 -33.41 -10.90 -11.93
N ARG A 92 -33.69 -9.59 -12.12
CA ARG A 92 -35.04 -9.01 -12.15
C ARG A 92 -35.64 -8.88 -13.55
N THR A 93 -34.90 -9.23 -14.58
CA THR A 93 -35.33 -9.01 -15.97
C THR A 93 -36.69 -9.67 -16.30
N ARG A 94 -36.92 -10.87 -15.76
CA ARG A 94 -38.19 -11.58 -15.95
C ARG A 94 -39.37 -10.86 -15.28
N ASP A 95 -39.14 -10.29 -14.09
CA ASP A 95 -40.15 -9.55 -13.35
C ASP A 95 -40.54 -8.26 -14.10
N PHE A 96 -39.59 -7.57 -14.74
CA PHE A 96 -39.86 -6.47 -15.67
C PHE A 96 -40.81 -6.89 -16.81
N GLY A 97 -40.53 -8.05 -17.40
CA GLY A 97 -41.36 -8.60 -18.47
C GLY A 97 -42.78 -8.89 -18.03
N LEU A 98 -42.96 -9.50 -16.86
CA LEU A 98 -44.27 -9.85 -16.31
C LEU A 98 -45.09 -8.59 -15.98
N MET A 99 -44.50 -7.60 -15.31
CA MET A 99 -45.18 -6.34 -14.99
C MET A 99 -45.64 -5.60 -16.26
N LYS A 100 -44.83 -5.63 -17.31
CA LYS A 100 -45.20 -5.02 -18.58
C LYS A 100 -46.26 -5.80 -19.34
N ALA A 101 -46.23 -7.13 -19.26
CA ALA A 101 -47.26 -7.98 -19.86
C ALA A 101 -48.64 -7.75 -19.23
N THR A 102 -48.68 -7.35 -17.95
CA THR A 102 -49.91 -6.93 -17.24
C THR A 102 -50.32 -5.47 -17.50
N GLY A 103 -49.60 -4.76 -18.36
CA GLY A 103 -49.98 -3.38 -18.80
C GLY A 103 -49.37 -2.27 -17.96
N CYS A 104 -48.42 -2.52 -17.07
CA CYS A 104 -47.78 -1.49 -16.29
C CYS A 104 -46.99 -0.48 -17.16
N PRO A 105 -47.20 0.82 -16.97
CA PRO A 105 -46.45 1.84 -17.70
C PRO A 105 -44.96 1.86 -17.35
N ASN A 106 -44.09 2.29 -18.26
CA ASN A 106 -42.64 2.29 -18.09
C ASN A 106 -42.20 3.09 -16.87
N SER A 107 -42.87 4.18 -16.54
CA SER A 107 -42.56 5.03 -15.37
C SER A 107 -42.81 4.32 -14.04
N LEU A 108 -43.88 3.53 -13.96
CA LEU A 108 -44.19 2.77 -12.73
C LEU A 108 -43.20 1.64 -12.53
N VAL A 109 -42.84 0.91 -13.59
CA VAL A 109 -41.80 -0.14 -13.56
C VAL A 109 -40.46 0.48 -13.13
N PHE A 110 -40.08 1.61 -13.73
CA PHE A 110 -38.86 2.32 -13.37
C PHE A 110 -38.86 2.75 -11.90
N GLY A 111 -39.93 3.42 -11.43
CA GLY A 111 -40.05 3.88 -10.05
C GLY A 111 -39.99 2.75 -9.04
N TYR A 112 -40.65 1.63 -9.32
CA TYR A 112 -40.65 0.46 -8.45
C TYR A 112 -39.24 -0.10 -8.20
N PHE A 113 -38.48 -0.36 -9.27
CA PHE A 113 -37.14 -0.93 -9.15
C PHE A 113 -36.09 0.09 -8.71
N LEU A 114 -36.32 1.39 -8.99
CA LEU A 114 -35.49 2.45 -8.42
C LEU A 114 -35.61 2.50 -6.90
N THR A 115 -36.85 2.37 -6.37
CA THR A 115 -37.06 2.33 -4.92
C THR A 115 -36.41 1.11 -4.28
N GLU A 116 -36.47 -0.05 -4.94
CA GLU A 116 -35.80 -1.26 -4.49
C GLU A 116 -34.25 -1.07 -4.45
N LEU A 117 -33.69 -0.52 -5.53
CA LEU A 117 -32.25 -0.22 -5.64
C LEU A 117 -31.81 0.74 -4.53
N LEU A 118 -32.56 1.85 -4.35
CA LEU A 118 -32.29 2.84 -3.31
C LEU A 118 -32.33 2.24 -1.91
N GLY A 119 -33.32 1.39 -1.63
CA GLY A 119 -33.47 0.71 -0.33
C GLY A 119 -32.27 -0.19 -0.04
N VAL A 120 -31.91 -1.08 -0.96
CA VAL A 120 -30.77 -2.01 -0.78
C VAL A 120 -29.45 -1.23 -0.63
N THR A 121 -29.27 -0.20 -1.45
CA THR A 121 -28.05 0.63 -1.41
C THR A 121 -27.95 1.41 -0.11
N PHE A 122 -29.06 2.01 0.36
CA PHE A 122 -29.09 2.76 1.61
C PHE A 122 -28.71 1.88 2.80
N PHE A 123 -29.36 0.72 2.95
CA PHE A 123 -29.03 -0.21 4.03
C PHE A 123 -27.60 -0.74 3.93
N GLY A 124 -27.12 -1.06 2.73
CA GLY A 124 -25.74 -1.49 2.52
C GLY A 124 -24.71 -0.42 2.87
N CYS A 125 -24.96 0.84 2.48
CA CYS A 125 -24.09 1.97 2.81
C CYS A 125 -24.10 2.27 4.33
N VAL A 126 -25.26 2.30 4.97
CA VAL A 126 -25.36 2.54 6.43
C VAL A 126 -24.62 1.46 7.21
N LEU A 127 -24.90 0.19 6.93
CA LEU A 127 -24.19 -0.92 7.57
C LEU A 127 -22.69 -0.88 7.27
N GLY A 128 -22.31 -0.53 6.04
CA GLY A 128 -20.92 -0.38 5.64
C GLY A 128 -20.18 0.71 6.43
N VAL A 129 -20.82 1.86 6.63
CA VAL A 129 -20.28 2.94 7.46
C VAL A 129 -20.11 2.46 8.91
N VAL A 130 -21.10 1.82 9.49
CA VAL A 130 -21.01 1.30 10.88
C VAL A 130 -19.87 0.29 11.01
N VAL A 131 -19.81 -0.70 10.12
CA VAL A 131 -18.74 -1.72 10.14
C VAL A 131 -17.37 -1.08 9.91
N GLY A 132 -17.25 -0.11 8.99
CA GLY A 132 -16.00 0.61 8.72
C GLY A 132 -15.50 1.38 9.94
N LEU A 133 -16.38 2.11 10.64
CA LEU A 133 -16.05 2.83 11.87
C LEU A 133 -15.65 1.88 13.01
N VAL A 134 -16.35 0.76 13.17
CA VAL A 134 -16.01 -0.25 14.19
C VAL A 134 -14.64 -0.87 13.89
N THR A 135 -14.36 -1.19 12.62
CA THR A 135 -13.07 -1.76 12.23
C THR A 135 -11.94 -0.78 12.48
N ASP A 136 -12.13 0.50 12.13
CA ASP A 136 -11.16 1.57 12.38
C ASP A 136 -10.89 1.72 13.89
N TYR A 137 -11.94 1.79 14.70
CA TYR A 137 -11.82 1.86 16.17
C TYR A 137 -11.06 0.66 16.76
N VAL A 138 -11.36 -0.55 16.30
CA VAL A 138 -10.70 -1.78 16.80
C VAL A 138 -9.21 -1.78 16.42
N VAL A 139 -8.88 -1.44 15.17
CA VAL A 139 -7.49 -1.46 14.69
C VAL A 139 -6.63 -0.41 15.41
N ILE A 140 -7.16 0.80 15.61
CA ILE A 140 -6.43 1.88 16.31
C ILE A 140 -6.18 1.53 17.78
N ASN A 141 -7.14 0.89 18.45
CA ASN A 141 -6.97 0.48 19.85
C ASN A 141 -6.08 -0.76 20.03
N MET A 142 -5.65 -1.42 18.97
CA MET A 142 -4.60 -2.43 19.08
C MET A 142 -3.29 -1.77 19.50
N SER A 143 -2.61 -2.34 20.49
CA SER A 143 -1.43 -1.78 21.18
C SER A 143 -0.27 -1.32 20.27
N ILE A 144 -0.23 -1.81 19.05
CA ILE A 144 0.78 -1.50 18.03
C ILE A 144 0.66 -0.03 17.54
N PHE A 145 -0.55 0.59 17.62
CA PHE A 145 -0.85 1.91 17.05
C PHE A 145 -1.08 3.01 18.07
N GLN A 146 -0.90 2.75 19.37
CA GLN A 146 -1.13 3.73 20.45
C GLN A 146 -0.24 5.00 20.36
N VAL A 147 0.80 4.97 19.54
CA VAL A 147 1.73 6.09 19.35
C VAL A 147 1.12 7.24 18.53
N TYR A 148 0.06 6.98 17.76
CA TYR A 148 -0.53 7.95 16.83
C TYR A 148 -1.90 8.44 17.33
N ASN A 149 -1.88 9.53 18.08
CA ASN A 149 -3.08 10.16 18.66
C ASN A 149 -3.64 11.27 17.76
N SER A 150 -3.63 11.08 16.43
CA SER A 150 -4.30 12.02 15.53
C SER A 150 -5.79 11.74 15.47
N ALA A 151 -6.61 12.75 15.72
CA ALA A 151 -8.07 12.63 15.65
C ALA A 151 -8.50 12.20 14.23
N PRO A 152 -9.36 11.17 14.10
CA PRO A 152 -9.83 10.70 12.81
C PRO A 152 -10.60 11.81 12.07
N ASN A 153 -10.33 11.95 10.78
CA ASN A 153 -11.03 12.92 9.95
C ASN A 153 -12.40 12.36 9.52
N TYR A 154 -13.40 12.55 10.35
CA TYR A 154 -14.77 12.06 10.11
C TYR A 154 -15.46 12.65 8.87
N TRP A 155 -14.86 13.64 8.19
CA TRP A 155 -15.37 14.17 6.93
C TRP A 155 -15.41 13.12 5.80
N PHE A 156 -14.59 12.08 5.90
CA PHE A 156 -14.64 10.95 4.97
C PHE A 156 -15.95 10.14 5.07
N VAL A 157 -16.61 10.13 6.21
CA VAL A 157 -17.86 9.37 6.40
C VAL A 157 -18.97 9.82 5.45
N PRO A 158 -19.41 11.10 5.45
CA PRO A 158 -20.43 11.55 4.52
C PRO A 158 -19.96 11.50 3.06
N LEU A 159 -18.68 11.71 2.80
CA LEU A 159 -18.11 11.64 1.45
C LEU A 159 -18.21 10.23 0.86
N VAL A 160 -17.79 9.20 1.60
CA VAL A 160 -17.86 7.79 1.16
C VAL A 160 -19.31 7.38 1.00
N PHE A 161 -20.18 7.70 1.95
CA PHE A 161 -21.62 7.42 1.85
C PHE A 161 -22.22 8.03 0.58
N ALA A 162 -22.02 9.33 0.34
CA ALA A 162 -22.54 10.04 -0.82
C ALA A 162 -21.97 9.49 -2.13
N ALA A 163 -20.68 9.16 -2.17
CA ALA A 163 -20.03 8.61 -3.35
C ALA A 163 -20.59 7.23 -3.73
N PHE A 164 -20.67 6.28 -2.79
CA PHE A 164 -21.19 4.95 -3.07
C PHE A 164 -22.68 4.95 -3.39
N PHE A 165 -23.45 5.79 -2.72
CA PHE A 165 -24.85 5.99 -3.03
C PHE A 165 -25.03 6.61 -4.43
N GLY A 166 -24.20 7.61 -4.78
CA GLY A 166 -24.15 8.20 -6.10
C GLY A 166 -23.71 7.21 -7.19
N PHE A 167 -22.73 6.36 -6.93
CA PHE A 167 -22.31 5.29 -7.86
C PHE A 167 -23.43 4.29 -8.12
N ALA A 168 -24.15 3.87 -7.10
CA ALA A 168 -25.27 2.95 -7.26
C ALA A 168 -26.37 3.56 -8.14
N LEU A 169 -26.66 4.85 -7.95
CA LEU A 169 -27.59 5.58 -8.81
C LEU A 169 -27.06 5.71 -10.25
N ALA A 170 -25.83 6.18 -10.43
CA ALA A 170 -25.24 6.40 -11.74
C ALA A 170 -25.16 5.11 -12.57
N PHE A 171 -24.66 4.03 -11.95
CA PHE A 171 -24.53 2.73 -12.63
C PHE A 171 -25.85 1.97 -12.72
N GLY A 172 -26.81 2.23 -11.81
CA GLY A 172 -28.14 1.62 -11.80
C GLY A 172 -29.13 2.28 -12.74
N ALA A 173 -29.08 3.59 -12.90
CA ALA A 173 -30.07 4.35 -13.68
C ALA A 173 -30.14 3.89 -15.14
N LYS A 174 -29.01 3.72 -15.81
CA LYS A 174 -28.98 3.30 -17.22
C LYS A 174 -29.54 1.87 -17.44
N PRO A 175 -29.07 0.82 -16.75
CA PRO A 175 -29.65 -0.51 -16.89
C PRO A 175 -31.13 -0.57 -16.55
N LEU A 176 -31.54 0.19 -15.54
CA LEU A 176 -32.92 0.27 -15.11
C LEU A 176 -33.81 0.94 -16.19
N PHE A 177 -33.33 2.01 -16.80
CA PHE A 177 -34.03 2.69 -17.88
C PHE A 177 -34.14 1.83 -19.14
N ASP A 178 -33.05 1.11 -19.50
CA ASP A 178 -33.03 0.19 -20.63
C ASP A 178 -34.00 -0.99 -20.38
N ALA A 179 -34.03 -1.53 -19.17
CA ALA A 179 -34.95 -2.58 -18.76
C ALA A 179 -36.40 -2.10 -18.77
N ALA A 180 -36.67 -0.90 -18.28
CA ALA A 180 -38.00 -0.30 -18.30
C ALA A 180 -38.53 -0.02 -19.71
N ARG A 181 -37.67 0.16 -20.71
CA ARG A 181 -38.05 0.33 -22.13
C ARG A 181 -38.12 -0.98 -22.92
N MET A 182 -37.66 -2.07 -22.35
CA MET A 182 -37.65 -3.38 -23.03
C MET A 182 -39.06 -3.86 -23.34
N SER A 183 -39.27 -4.48 -24.50
CA SER A 183 -40.59 -5.11 -24.81
C SER A 183 -40.85 -6.34 -23.93
N PRO A 184 -42.12 -6.60 -23.54
CA PRO A 184 -42.46 -7.75 -22.69
C PRO A 184 -41.95 -9.09 -23.25
N LEU A 185 -42.05 -9.28 -24.57
CA LEU A 185 -41.62 -10.50 -25.26
C LEU A 185 -40.09 -10.72 -25.12
N LYS A 186 -39.28 -9.63 -25.19
CA LYS A 186 -37.83 -9.71 -25.00
C LYS A 186 -37.45 -10.00 -23.54
N ALA A 187 -38.22 -9.49 -22.60
CA ALA A 187 -37.95 -9.67 -21.17
C ALA A 187 -38.33 -11.07 -20.66
N ILE A 188 -39.37 -11.69 -21.22
CA ILE A 188 -39.82 -13.04 -20.83
C ILE A 188 -39.00 -14.14 -21.54
N SER A 189 -38.40 -13.83 -22.69
CA SER A 189 -37.58 -14.77 -23.46
C SER A 189 -36.15 -14.80 -22.90
N PRO A 190 -35.73 -15.85 -22.19
CA PRO A 190 -34.42 -15.88 -21.50
C PRO A 190 -33.23 -15.87 -22.45
N MET A 191 -33.44 -16.12 -23.74
CA MET A 191 -32.38 -16.24 -24.75
C MET A 191 -31.83 -14.91 -25.29
N GLN A 192 -32.50 -13.76 -25.11
CA GLN A 192 -32.16 -12.53 -25.83
C GLN A 192 -31.49 -11.45 -24.97
N TYR A 193 -31.52 -11.51 -23.65
CA TYR A 193 -31.02 -10.45 -22.80
C TYR A 193 -29.51 -10.31 -22.81
N PHE A 194 -28.78 -11.39 -23.02
CA PHE A 194 -27.30 -11.40 -23.00
C PHE A 194 -26.67 -11.30 -24.40
N GLY A 195 -27.37 -10.71 -25.35
CA GLY A 195 -26.80 -10.46 -26.67
C GLY A 195 -26.28 -11.74 -27.33
N LEU A 196 -27.17 -12.67 -27.60
CA LEU A 196 -26.89 -13.73 -28.57
C LEU A 196 -26.60 -13.01 -29.90
N GLY A 197 -25.34 -12.66 -30.11
CA GLY A 197 -24.88 -12.18 -31.39
C GLY A 197 -25.33 -13.16 -32.46
N LYS A 198 -25.88 -12.61 -33.56
CA LYS A 198 -26.20 -13.34 -34.78
C LYS A 198 -25.14 -14.41 -34.99
N GLY A 199 -25.53 -15.68 -35.05
CA GLY A 199 -24.71 -16.86 -34.98
C GLY A 199 -23.35 -16.78 -35.63
N THR A 200 -22.36 -16.37 -34.86
CA THR A 200 -20.97 -16.54 -35.27
C THR A 200 -20.71 -18.04 -35.31
N LYS A 201 -20.44 -18.57 -36.51
CA LYS A 201 -20.01 -19.94 -36.69
C LYS A 201 -18.76 -20.13 -35.83
N LEU A 202 -18.93 -20.75 -34.66
CA LEU A 202 -17.82 -21.08 -33.75
C LEU A 202 -16.94 -22.10 -34.47
N LYS A 203 -15.66 -21.76 -34.63
CA LYS A 203 -14.66 -22.71 -35.14
C LYS A 203 -14.67 -23.98 -34.26
N PRO A 204 -14.58 -25.20 -34.86
CA PRO A 204 -14.51 -26.41 -34.07
C PRO A 204 -13.28 -26.34 -33.14
N LEU A 205 -13.50 -26.46 -31.85
CA LEU A 205 -12.41 -26.60 -30.88
C LEU A 205 -11.69 -27.93 -31.11
N PRO A 206 -10.37 -27.99 -30.91
CA PRO A 206 -9.59 -29.21 -31.01
C PRO A 206 -10.15 -30.30 -30.08
N LYS A 207 -9.76 -31.57 -30.26
CA LYS A 207 -10.27 -32.80 -29.61
C LYS A 207 -10.16 -32.79 -28.07
N THR A 208 -10.77 -31.79 -27.42
CA THR A 208 -10.88 -31.64 -25.96
C THR A 208 -12.12 -32.40 -25.47
N GLY A 209 -12.09 -32.88 -24.22
CA GLY A 209 -13.19 -33.61 -23.61
C GLY A 209 -14.53 -32.87 -23.69
N LEU A 210 -15.64 -33.62 -23.71
CA LEU A 210 -17.00 -33.11 -23.89
C LEU A 210 -17.33 -31.98 -22.89
N THR A 211 -16.93 -32.13 -21.64
CA THR A 211 -17.16 -31.16 -20.56
C THR A 211 -16.50 -29.80 -20.84
N ILE A 212 -15.25 -29.78 -21.33
CA ILE A 212 -14.52 -28.56 -21.68
C ILE A 212 -15.17 -27.85 -22.87
N ARG A 213 -15.63 -28.64 -23.85
CA ARG A 213 -16.30 -28.13 -25.04
C ARG A 213 -17.64 -27.47 -24.71
N ILE A 214 -18.43 -28.07 -23.80
CA ILE A 214 -19.70 -27.52 -23.34
C ILE A 214 -19.45 -26.24 -22.54
N ALA A 215 -18.52 -26.28 -21.60
CA ALA A 215 -18.16 -25.12 -20.75
C ALA A 215 -17.68 -23.93 -21.59
N SER A 216 -16.76 -24.13 -22.52
CA SER A 216 -16.25 -23.07 -23.38
C SER A 216 -17.33 -22.50 -24.31
N ARG A 217 -18.16 -23.34 -24.94
CA ARG A 217 -19.29 -22.86 -25.76
C ARG A 217 -20.26 -22.01 -24.95
N SER A 218 -20.55 -22.38 -23.73
CA SER A 218 -21.44 -21.64 -22.84
C SER A 218 -20.88 -20.25 -22.52
N LEU A 219 -19.57 -20.14 -22.19
CA LEU A 219 -18.90 -18.86 -21.94
C LEU A 219 -18.88 -17.96 -23.18
N PHE A 220 -18.55 -18.51 -24.36
CA PHE A 220 -18.53 -17.76 -25.62
C PHE A 220 -19.92 -17.33 -26.09
N ARG A 221 -20.98 -18.08 -25.77
CA ARG A 221 -22.36 -17.69 -26.06
C ARG A 221 -22.75 -16.42 -25.27
N ARG A 222 -22.16 -16.18 -24.09
CA ARG A 222 -22.45 -15.07 -23.18
C ARG A 222 -21.28 -14.11 -23.07
N LYS A 223 -20.61 -13.80 -24.16
CA LYS A 223 -19.41 -12.97 -24.20
C LYS A 223 -19.52 -11.70 -23.34
N SER A 224 -20.64 -10.97 -23.45
CA SER A 224 -20.84 -9.70 -22.74
C SER A 224 -20.83 -9.87 -21.21
N ALA A 225 -21.51 -10.88 -20.67
CA ALA A 225 -21.52 -11.15 -19.23
C ALA A 225 -20.16 -11.70 -18.74
N THR A 226 -19.56 -12.62 -19.52
CA THR A 226 -18.24 -13.20 -19.21
C THR A 226 -17.14 -12.13 -19.21
N VAL A 227 -17.11 -11.24 -20.19
CA VAL A 227 -16.12 -10.14 -20.25
C VAL A 227 -16.30 -9.19 -19.08
N ARG A 228 -17.53 -8.85 -18.69
CA ARG A 228 -17.76 -7.97 -17.53
C ARG A 228 -17.25 -8.56 -16.24
N ILE A 229 -17.50 -9.85 -15.98
CA ILE A 229 -16.97 -10.48 -14.76
C ILE A 229 -15.45 -10.64 -14.80
N VAL A 230 -14.88 -10.93 -15.97
CA VAL A 230 -13.43 -11.02 -16.14
C VAL A 230 -12.79 -9.65 -15.85
N ILE A 231 -13.30 -8.56 -16.41
CA ILE A 231 -12.81 -7.20 -16.15
C ILE A 231 -12.95 -6.88 -14.65
N PHE A 232 -14.11 -7.15 -14.07
CA PHE A 232 -14.37 -6.93 -12.65
C PHE A 232 -13.35 -7.65 -11.75
N LEU A 233 -13.17 -8.95 -11.94
CA LEU A 233 -12.23 -9.74 -11.16
C LEU A 233 -10.77 -9.36 -11.46
N SER A 234 -10.44 -8.96 -12.69
CA SER A 234 -9.10 -8.48 -13.03
C SER A 234 -8.73 -7.23 -12.24
N VAL A 235 -9.68 -6.29 -12.05
CA VAL A 235 -9.45 -5.09 -11.25
C VAL A 235 -9.25 -5.44 -9.76
N VAL A 236 -9.97 -6.45 -9.25
CA VAL A 236 -9.76 -6.93 -7.88
C VAL A 236 -8.39 -7.62 -7.72
N PHE A 237 -7.99 -8.48 -8.67
CA PHE A 237 -6.66 -9.10 -8.64
C PHE A 237 -5.53 -8.09 -8.84
N LEU A 238 -5.76 -7.03 -9.61
CA LEU A 238 -4.83 -5.91 -9.75
C LEU A 238 -4.62 -5.22 -8.40
N LEU A 239 -5.70 -4.86 -7.70
CA LEU A 239 -5.60 -4.28 -6.35
C LEU A 239 -4.86 -5.22 -5.39
N LEU A 240 -5.25 -6.50 -5.37
CA LEU A 240 -4.63 -7.51 -4.53
C LEU A 240 -3.12 -7.60 -4.78
N THR A 241 -2.72 -7.60 -6.07
CA THR A 241 -1.30 -7.68 -6.45
C THR A 241 -0.54 -6.45 -6.00
N ILE A 242 -1.07 -5.24 -6.21
CA ILE A 242 -0.41 -4.00 -5.81
C ILE A 242 -0.23 -3.94 -4.29
N CYS A 243 -1.26 -4.30 -3.52
CA CYS A 243 -1.16 -4.26 -2.06
C CYS A 243 -0.23 -5.33 -1.50
N ILE A 244 -0.30 -6.58 -1.99
CA ILE A 244 0.56 -7.67 -1.50
C ILE A 244 1.99 -7.51 -2.00
N ALA A 245 2.20 -7.39 -3.31
CA ALA A 245 3.54 -7.23 -3.85
C ALA A 245 4.16 -5.91 -3.41
N GLY A 246 3.39 -4.82 -3.47
CA GLY A 246 3.83 -3.50 -3.01
C GLY A 246 4.21 -3.50 -1.53
N GLY A 247 3.37 -4.07 -0.67
CA GLY A 247 3.64 -4.14 0.77
C GLY A 247 4.89 -4.98 1.10
N ILE A 248 5.05 -6.15 0.49
CA ILE A 248 6.21 -7.02 0.75
C ILE A 248 7.50 -6.37 0.21
N ILE A 249 7.50 -5.89 -1.03
CA ILE A 249 8.69 -5.25 -1.63
C ILE A 249 9.07 -3.98 -0.87
N ALA A 250 8.10 -3.15 -0.50
CA ALA A 250 8.35 -1.94 0.26
C ALA A 250 8.89 -2.24 1.67
N ASN A 251 8.37 -3.29 2.33
CA ASN A 251 8.91 -3.75 3.61
C ASN A 251 10.37 -4.22 3.48
N ASP A 252 10.65 -5.10 2.53
CA ASP A 252 12.01 -5.62 2.33
C ASP A 252 12.99 -4.49 1.94
N THR A 253 12.53 -3.54 1.13
CA THR A 253 13.32 -2.37 0.72
C THR A 253 13.59 -1.44 1.89
N SER A 254 12.57 -1.11 2.69
CA SER A 254 12.71 -0.25 3.87
C SER A 254 13.65 -0.87 4.91
N ASN A 255 13.51 -2.18 5.15
CA ASN A 255 14.38 -2.91 6.06
C ASN A 255 15.83 -2.94 5.57
N SER A 256 16.03 -3.12 4.25
CA SER A 256 17.35 -3.06 3.64
C SER A 256 18.00 -1.68 3.78
N TRP A 257 17.23 -0.60 3.64
CA TRP A 257 17.75 0.76 3.83
C TRP A 257 18.20 1.01 5.26
N VAL A 258 17.37 0.64 6.25
CA VAL A 258 17.71 0.81 7.66
C VAL A 258 18.97 0.00 8.00
N GLN A 259 19.06 -1.24 7.53
CA GLN A 259 20.25 -2.08 7.77
C GLN A 259 21.50 -1.57 7.04
N SER A 260 21.35 -0.97 5.86
CA SER A 260 22.49 -0.41 5.12
C SER A 260 23.04 0.85 5.77
N ALA A 261 22.17 1.68 6.35
CA ALA A 261 22.60 2.94 6.99
C ALA A 261 23.39 2.73 8.27
N ILE A 262 23.12 1.67 9.02
CA ILE A 262 23.71 1.48 10.36
C ILE A 262 24.71 0.32 10.37
N GLY A 263 24.54 -0.66 9.47
CA GLY A 263 25.35 -1.85 9.40
C GLY A 263 24.80 -3.01 10.25
N LYS A 264 25.23 -4.22 9.86
CA LYS A 264 24.93 -5.43 10.59
C LYS A 264 26.02 -5.70 11.64
N ASN A 265 25.62 -6.19 12.80
CA ASN A 265 26.55 -6.58 13.88
C ASN A 265 27.44 -5.42 14.39
N VAL A 266 26.84 -4.26 14.59
CA VAL A 266 27.50 -3.05 15.09
C VAL A 266 27.14 -2.82 16.56
N ILE A 267 28.16 -2.59 17.40
CA ILE A 267 28.01 -2.19 18.79
C ILE A 267 28.32 -0.70 18.89
N LEU A 268 27.38 0.09 19.43
CA LEU A 268 27.58 1.50 19.72
C LEU A 268 28.34 1.66 21.03
N VAL A 269 29.44 2.39 21.00
CA VAL A 269 30.19 2.79 22.21
C VAL A 269 30.22 4.31 22.29
N ALA A 270 29.71 4.85 23.38
CA ALA A 270 29.69 6.28 23.67
C ALA A 270 29.53 6.51 25.19
N SER A 271 29.56 7.76 25.66
CA SER A 271 29.10 8.05 27.02
C SER A 271 27.64 7.63 27.18
N THR A 272 27.24 7.25 28.39
CA THR A 272 25.89 6.74 28.67
C THR A 272 24.79 7.68 28.15
N ASP A 273 24.96 8.99 28.38
CA ASP A 273 23.99 9.99 27.94
C ASP A 273 23.96 10.10 26.41
N MET A 274 25.14 10.11 25.77
CA MET A 274 25.25 10.18 24.31
C MET A 274 24.73 8.89 23.65
N ALA A 275 24.97 7.74 24.23
CA ALA A 275 24.46 6.45 23.74
C ALA A 275 22.92 6.40 23.79
N ASN A 276 22.32 6.86 24.90
CA ASN A 276 20.87 6.96 25.03
C ASN A 276 20.29 7.95 24.03
N GLN A 277 20.91 9.12 23.88
CA GLN A 277 20.47 10.13 22.92
C GLN A 277 20.54 9.62 21.47
N TYR A 278 21.63 8.96 21.11
CA TYR A 278 21.81 8.40 19.78
C TYR A 278 20.80 7.28 19.47
N THR A 279 20.51 6.45 20.47
CA THR A 279 19.45 5.42 20.37
C THR A 279 18.08 6.05 20.12
N GLN A 280 17.74 7.14 20.82
CA GLN A 280 16.49 7.86 20.58
C GLN A 280 16.45 8.49 19.18
N LEU A 281 17.58 9.04 18.71
CA LEU A 281 17.69 9.57 17.34
C LEU A 281 17.44 8.48 16.28
N LEU A 282 17.93 7.26 16.54
CA LEU A 282 17.66 6.11 15.67
C LEU A 282 16.18 5.71 15.66
N LEU A 283 15.54 5.69 16.83
CA LEU A 283 14.12 5.29 16.94
C LEU A 283 13.15 6.40 16.49
N ARG A 284 13.64 7.58 16.14
CA ARG A 284 12.77 8.67 15.72
C ARG A 284 11.95 8.35 14.48
N PHE A 285 12.48 7.56 13.55
CA PHE A 285 11.75 7.12 12.35
C PHE A 285 10.61 6.15 12.66
N SER A 286 10.63 5.50 13.82
CA SER A 286 9.56 4.61 14.30
C SER A 286 8.51 5.30 15.17
N GLY A 287 8.50 6.65 15.21
CA GLY A 287 7.50 7.43 15.92
C GLY A 287 7.86 7.76 17.38
N ALA A 288 9.13 7.66 17.76
CA ALA A 288 9.57 8.13 19.08
C ALA A 288 9.30 9.64 19.27
N LYS A 289 8.96 10.03 20.51
CA LYS A 289 8.63 11.42 20.88
C LYS A 289 9.78 12.37 20.58
N GLU A 290 9.46 13.67 20.52
CA GLU A 290 10.45 14.74 20.40
C GLU A 290 11.61 14.53 21.38
N ILE A 291 12.82 14.62 20.84
CA ILE A 291 14.04 14.42 21.60
C ILE A 291 14.36 15.74 22.30
N PRO A 292 14.57 15.74 23.62
CA PRO A 292 14.92 16.96 24.34
C PRO A 292 16.24 17.55 23.82
N ASP A 293 16.38 18.87 23.99
CA ASP A 293 17.61 19.54 23.64
C ASP A 293 18.80 18.92 24.39
N PHE A 294 19.80 18.49 23.63
CA PHE A 294 20.97 17.81 24.12
C PHE A 294 22.24 18.52 23.66
N ASN A 295 23.17 18.72 24.57
CA ASN A 295 24.44 19.36 24.25
C ASN A 295 25.47 18.34 23.76
N TYR A 296 25.54 18.14 22.45
CA TYR A 296 26.48 17.22 21.80
C TYR A 296 27.96 17.66 21.92
N SER A 297 28.20 18.91 22.19
CA SER A 297 29.56 19.51 22.25
C SER A 297 30.20 19.42 23.62
N ASN A 298 29.64 18.65 24.58
CA ASN A 298 30.21 18.50 25.91
C ASN A 298 31.55 17.74 25.81
N PRO A 299 32.66 18.34 26.30
CA PRO A 299 33.99 17.70 26.25
C PRO A 299 34.08 16.35 26.93
N ASN A 300 33.20 16.08 27.91
CA ASN A 300 33.16 14.81 28.65
C ASN A 300 32.67 13.64 27.82
N PHE A 301 32.11 13.89 26.64
CA PHE A 301 31.63 12.83 25.74
C PHE A 301 32.72 12.32 24.80
N GLY A 302 33.89 12.98 24.77
CA GLY A 302 35.01 12.59 23.91
C GLY A 302 35.56 11.20 24.26
N LEU A 303 35.81 10.40 23.24
CA LEU A 303 36.47 9.10 23.36
C LEU A 303 37.98 9.28 23.23
N SER A 304 38.73 8.75 24.19
CA SER A 304 40.20 8.81 24.12
C SER A 304 40.75 7.79 23.12
N ASP A 305 41.85 8.10 22.45
CA ASP A 305 42.58 7.20 21.54
C ASP A 305 42.92 5.85 22.20
N LEU A 306 43.22 5.89 23.51
CA LEU A 306 43.51 4.69 24.26
C LEU A 306 42.27 3.73 24.30
N THR A 307 41.09 4.29 24.47
CA THR A 307 39.83 3.51 24.43
C THR A 307 39.62 2.93 23.05
N ILE A 308 39.81 3.69 22.00
CA ILE A 308 39.64 3.26 20.61
C ILE A 308 40.60 2.10 20.27
N ARG A 309 41.87 2.23 20.64
CA ARG A 309 42.90 1.17 20.45
C ARG A 309 42.57 -0.08 21.23
N ARG A 310 42.08 0.03 22.47
CA ARG A 310 41.65 -1.13 23.25
C ARG A 310 40.44 -1.85 22.64
N LEU A 311 39.45 -1.11 22.16
CA LEU A 311 38.30 -1.69 21.49
C LEU A 311 38.74 -2.45 20.23
N ASN A 312 39.68 -1.90 19.47
CA ASN A 312 40.18 -2.52 18.25
C ASN A 312 41.02 -3.80 18.52
N ALA A 313 41.58 -3.94 19.73
CA ALA A 313 42.36 -5.11 20.14
C ALA A 313 41.50 -6.25 20.68
N ILE A 314 40.18 -6.09 20.83
CA ILE A 314 39.28 -7.14 21.33
C ILE A 314 39.10 -8.23 20.24
N GLN A 315 39.21 -9.49 20.65
CA GLN A 315 39.04 -10.62 19.74
C GLN A 315 37.61 -10.66 19.20
N GLY A 316 37.47 -10.80 17.86
CA GLY A 316 36.17 -10.78 17.17
C GLY A 316 35.72 -9.40 16.70
N VAL A 317 36.51 -8.36 16.96
CA VAL A 317 36.29 -7.02 16.40
C VAL A 317 36.99 -6.91 15.05
N LYS A 318 36.24 -6.60 14.00
CA LYS A 318 36.74 -6.39 12.65
C LYS A 318 37.37 -4.99 12.47
N GLY A 319 36.86 -4.01 13.21
CA GLY A 319 37.33 -2.64 13.17
C GLY A 319 36.43 -1.72 13.97
N VAL A 320 36.96 -0.56 14.32
CA VAL A 320 36.27 0.48 15.05
C VAL A 320 36.18 1.73 14.18
N GLU A 321 34.96 2.15 13.84
CA GLU A 321 34.68 3.40 13.14
C GLU A 321 34.38 4.49 14.17
N ILE A 322 35.05 5.62 14.04
CA ILE A 322 34.85 6.77 14.93
C ILE A 322 34.00 7.84 14.25
N ARG A 323 33.11 8.46 15.03
CA ARG A 323 32.24 9.54 14.56
C ARG A 323 32.26 10.69 15.53
N LEU A 324 32.26 11.92 14.98
CA LEU A 324 31.96 13.13 15.73
C LEU A 324 30.54 13.58 15.36
N VAL A 325 29.64 13.48 16.31
CA VAL A 325 28.21 13.83 16.10
C VAL A 325 27.94 15.15 16.84
N LEU A 326 27.42 16.11 16.09
CA LEU A 326 27.05 17.44 16.59
C LEU A 326 25.68 17.83 16.05
N ARG A 327 24.98 18.71 16.76
CA ARG A 327 23.76 19.34 16.26
C ARG A 327 24.04 20.83 16.07
N ASP A 328 23.93 21.29 14.83
CA ASP A 328 24.24 22.68 14.51
C ASP A 328 23.36 23.19 13.35
N THR A 329 23.40 24.50 13.15
CA THR A 329 22.70 25.16 12.07
C THR A 329 23.49 24.99 10.77
N ILE A 330 22.79 24.59 9.73
CA ILE A 330 23.30 24.55 8.35
C ILE A 330 22.58 25.60 7.52
N GLN A 331 23.23 26.10 6.48
CA GLN A 331 22.66 27.09 5.58
C GLN A 331 22.92 26.71 4.13
N GLU A 332 21.92 26.88 3.28
CA GLU A 332 22.05 26.76 1.83
C GLU A 332 22.99 27.85 1.32
N LYS A 333 23.93 27.51 0.46
CA LYS A 333 24.77 28.49 -0.22
C LYS A 333 24.02 29.00 -1.45
N SER A 334 23.51 30.22 -1.37
CA SER A 334 22.91 30.87 -2.55
C SER A 334 23.96 31.13 -3.63
N GLY A 335 23.56 30.98 -4.87
CA GLY A 335 24.38 31.17 -6.05
C GLY A 335 23.65 31.94 -7.15
N TYR A 336 24.27 32.02 -8.30
CA TYR A 336 23.69 32.63 -9.50
C TYR A 336 23.87 31.69 -10.69
N THR A 337 22.87 31.59 -11.54
CA THR A 337 22.98 30.97 -12.85
C THR A 337 22.74 32.01 -13.92
N VAL A 338 23.22 31.76 -15.12
CA VAL A 338 22.99 32.61 -16.30
C VAL A 338 21.97 31.95 -17.19
N ASP A 339 20.90 32.64 -17.49
CA ASP A 339 19.92 32.20 -18.45
C ASP A 339 20.56 32.09 -19.84
N PRO A 340 20.59 30.93 -20.48
CA PRO A 340 21.25 30.72 -21.75
C PRO A 340 20.62 31.54 -22.91
N ASP A 341 19.33 31.87 -22.80
CA ASP A 341 18.60 32.58 -23.86
C ASP A 341 18.69 34.10 -23.73
N THR A 342 18.70 34.62 -22.49
CA THR A 342 18.67 36.05 -22.22
C THR A 342 19.97 36.62 -21.69
N ALA A 343 20.95 35.79 -21.37
CA ALA A 343 22.20 36.12 -20.65
C ALA A 343 21.95 36.85 -19.32
N ALA A 344 20.75 36.81 -18.79
CA ALA A 344 20.40 37.42 -17.50
C ALA A 344 20.88 36.54 -16.35
N THR A 345 21.42 37.16 -15.32
CA THR A 345 21.80 36.49 -14.08
C THR A 345 20.56 36.19 -13.24
N ILE A 346 20.29 34.93 -13.00
CA ILE A 346 19.17 34.46 -12.18
C ILE A 346 19.73 34.01 -10.83
N PRO A 347 19.25 34.58 -9.70
CA PRO A 347 19.64 34.08 -8.38
C PRO A 347 19.09 32.67 -8.16
N MET A 348 19.93 31.78 -7.63
CA MET A 348 19.58 30.42 -7.23
C MET A 348 19.69 30.29 -5.73
N GLY A 349 18.68 29.63 -5.11
CA GLY A 349 18.60 29.47 -3.69
C GLY A 349 18.19 30.74 -2.96
N ASP A 350 17.65 30.59 -1.77
CA ASP A 350 17.17 31.68 -0.91
C ASP A 350 17.92 31.74 0.44
N SER A 351 19.07 31.08 0.53
CA SER A 351 19.92 31.02 1.74
C SER A 351 19.18 30.45 2.96
N ARG A 352 18.37 29.42 2.73
CA ARG A 352 17.60 28.79 3.80
C ARG A 352 18.50 28.26 4.89
N GLN A 353 18.01 28.33 6.11
CA GLN A 353 18.69 27.83 7.28
C GLN A 353 17.85 26.70 7.91
N GLY A 354 18.53 25.69 8.42
CA GLY A 354 17.93 24.58 9.14
C GLY A 354 18.87 24.03 10.19
N VAL A 355 18.35 23.28 11.14
CA VAL A 355 19.15 22.58 12.13
C VAL A 355 19.34 21.15 11.68
N SER A 356 20.58 20.69 11.60
CA SER A 356 20.94 19.33 11.19
C SER A 356 21.77 18.62 12.25
N LEU A 357 21.71 17.30 12.26
CA LEU A 357 22.68 16.46 12.93
C LEU A 357 23.89 16.33 11.99
N ILE A 358 25.01 16.93 12.37
CA ILE A 358 26.24 16.88 11.58
C ILE A 358 27.09 15.71 12.07
N VAL A 359 27.46 14.81 11.17
CA VAL A 359 28.21 13.59 11.48
C VAL A 359 29.53 13.61 10.72
N GLY A 360 30.61 13.82 11.46
CA GLY A 360 31.97 13.68 10.94
C GLY A 360 32.41 12.23 10.94
N ILE A 361 32.84 11.72 9.77
CA ILE A 361 33.29 10.35 9.56
C ILE A 361 34.57 10.29 8.73
N GLU A 362 35.34 9.20 8.87
CA GLU A 362 36.47 8.92 7.99
C GLU A 362 36.00 8.15 6.77
N ALA A 363 36.16 8.72 5.58
CA ALA A 363 35.63 8.16 4.34
C ALA A 363 36.07 6.72 4.02
N GLY A 364 37.22 6.26 4.50
CA GLY A 364 37.73 4.90 4.25
C GLY A 364 37.35 3.86 5.31
N GLN A 365 36.71 4.24 6.40
CA GLN A 365 36.45 3.38 7.57
C GLN A 365 34.98 3.18 7.88
N VAL A 366 34.10 3.50 6.96
CA VAL A 366 32.66 3.47 7.17
C VAL A 366 32.15 2.05 7.43
N ALA A 367 31.44 1.84 8.52
CA ALA A 367 30.87 0.53 8.89
C ALA A 367 29.82 0.06 7.91
N SER A 368 29.08 1.02 7.37
CA SER A 368 28.05 0.83 6.37
C SER A 368 27.73 2.15 5.70
N GLU A 369 27.36 2.11 4.44
CA GLU A 369 26.93 3.28 3.70
C GLU A 369 25.40 3.27 3.60
N PRO A 370 24.72 4.37 3.97
CA PRO A 370 23.31 4.53 3.69
C PRO A 370 23.11 4.55 2.17
N PHE A 371 21.91 4.14 1.73
CA PHE A 371 21.55 4.22 0.33
C PHE A 371 21.67 5.67 -0.15
N THR A 372 22.54 5.92 -1.15
CA THR A 372 22.91 7.26 -1.58
C THR A 372 22.60 7.46 -3.07
N TYR A 373 21.91 8.56 -3.38
CA TYR A 373 21.81 9.09 -4.73
C TYR A 373 22.99 10.06 -4.94
N GLY A 374 23.78 9.84 -5.97
CA GLY A 374 25.08 10.49 -6.12
C GLY A 374 26.20 9.62 -5.57
N GLN A 375 27.17 10.22 -4.90
CA GLN A 375 28.32 9.53 -4.30
C GLN A 375 28.39 9.82 -2.81
N PHE A 376 28.68 8.78 -2.01
CA PHE A 376 29.02 8.96 -0.61
C PHE A 376 30.44 9.55 -0.48
N LEU A 377 30.85 10.01 0.71
CA LEU A 377 32.13 10.65 0.94
C LEU A 377 33.31 9.78 0.45
N ASN A 378 34.08 10.28 -0.48
CA ASN A 378 35.21 9.56 -1.08
C ASN A 378 36.57 9.99 -0.54
N SER A 379 36.68 11.20 0.01
CA SER A 379 37.95 11.80 0.41
C SER A 379 37.88 12.35 1.83
N THR A 380 38.96 12.18 2.58
CA THR A 380 39.12 12.79 3.92
C THR A 380 39.56 14.26 3.87
N ALA A 381 40.02 14.73 2.71
CA ALA A 381 40.64 16.06 2.54
C ALA A 381 39.74 17.10 1.87
N ASN A 382 38.69 16.67 1.15
CA ASN A 382 37.82 17.55 0.39
C ASN A 382 36.70 18.11 1.27
N PHE A 383 36.24 19.31 0.99
CA PHE A 383 35.03 19.88 1.61
C PHE A 383 33.78 19.32 0.91
N GLU A 384 33.51 18.05 1.16
CA GLU A 384 32.36 17.30 0.61
C GLU A 384 31.32 17.09 1.70
N ALA A 385 30.05 17.06 1.31
CA ALA A 385 28.96 16.75 2.21
C ALA A 385 27.97 15.79 1.55
N VAL A 386 27.43 14.87 2.33
CA VAL A 386 26.27 14.05 1.94
C VAL A 386 25.12 14.44 2.86
N VAL A 387 24.04 14.92 2.27
CA VAL A 387 22.87 15.40 3.03
C VAL A 387 21.79 14.32 3.08
N GLY A 388 21.11 14.23 4.21
CA GLY A 388 19.94 13.36 4.34
C GLY A 388 18.79 13.85 3.48
N ASP A 389 17.92 12.95 3.10
CA ASP A 389 16.76 13.19 2.23
C ASP A 389 15.77 14.21 2.81
N SER A 390 15.66 14.30 4.13
CA SER A 390 14.84 15.32 4.80
C SER A 390 15.41 16.74 4.59
N ILE A 391 16.72 16.89 4.68
CA ILE A 391 17.41 18.15 4.41
C ILE A 391 17.30 18.53 2.95
N ALA A 392 17.58 17.58 2.05
CA ALA A 392 17.48 17.80 0.61
C ALA A 392 16.08 18.30 0.23
N LYS A 393 15.04 17.72 0.80
CA LYS A 393 13.66 18.12 0.54
C LYS A 393 13.28 19.46 1.16
N SER A 394 13.75 19.78 2.37
CA SER A 394 13.35 21.00 3.08
C SER A 394 14.12 22.24 2.63
N MET A 395 15.40 22.08 2.29
CA MET A 395 16.27 23.21 1.94
C MET A 395 16.38 23.42 0.43
N TYR A 396 16.43 22.35 -0.36
CA TYR A 396 16.74 22.40 -1.81
C TYR A 396 15.55 22.11 -2.71
N SER A 397 14.43 21.65 -2.18
CA SER A 397 13.24 21.40 -2.99
C SER A 397 12.66 22.72 -3.54
N PRO A 398 12.23 22.77 -4.82
CA PRO A 398 11.55 23.93 -5.35
C PRO A 398 10.23 24.12 -4.60
N VAL A 399 10.22 25.05 -3.65
CA VAL A 399 8.98 25.57 -3.10
C VAL A 399 8.55 26.68 -4.06
N PRO A 400 7.33 26.73 -4.55
CA PRO A 400 6.80 27.87 -5.26
C PRO A 400 6.68 29.02 -4.25
N SER A 401 7.77 29.69 -3.95
CA SER A 401 7.79 30.92 -3.20
C SER A 401 7.71 32.03 -4.23
N PHE A 402 6.53 32.60 -4.38
CA PHE A 402 6.36 33.92 -4.96
C PHE A 402 7.04 34.94 -4.06
N ASN A 403 8.36 34.94 -4.03
CA ASN A 403 9.11 35.98 -3.36
C ASN A 403 9.19 37.20 -4.27
N SER A 404 8.76 38.30 -3.74
CA SER A 404 8.58 39.65 -4.32
C SER A 404 9.82 40.33 -4.86
N PHE A 405 10.84 39.62 -5.24
CA PHE A 405 11.93 40.18 -6.04
C PHE A 405 11.57 40.15 -7.52
N GLY A 406 10.74 41.07 -7.96
CA GLY A 406 10.51 41.32 -9.38
C GLY A 406 9.75 40.22 -10.15
N GLY A 407 9.03 39.32 -9.50
CA GLY A 407 8.21 38.29 -10.15
C GLY A 407 8.99 37.19 -10.86
N LYS A 408 10.28 37.03 -10.60
CA LYS A 408 11.08 35.92 -11.13
C LYS A 408 11.06 34.74 -10.16
N GLU A 409 10.77 33.54 -10.67
CA GLU A 409 10.92 32.28 -9.94
C GLU A 409 12.40 32.14 -9.49
N ILE A 410 12.62 31.91 -8.20
CA ILE A 410 13.90 31.47 -7.70
C ILE A 410 14.03 29.99 -8.04
N LEU A 411 14.89 29.67 -9.00
CA LEU A 411 15.20 28.30 -9.37
C LEU A 411 16.13 27.69 -8.30
N HIS A 412 15.68 26.60 -7.69
CA HIS A 412 16.56 25.74 -6.90
C HIS A 412 17.18 24.71 -7.85
N ALA A 413 18.50 24.62 -7.84
CA ALA A 413 19.20 23.57 -8.57
C ALA A 413 19.01 22.21 -7.85
N ASP A 414 19.37 21.13 -8.56
CA ASP A 414 19.53 19.83 -7.95
C ASP A 414 20.56 19.97 -6.79
N PRO A 415 20.26 19.45 -5.58
CA PRO A 415 21.18 19.54 -4.43
C PRO A 415 22.63 19.13 -4.74
N LEU A 416 22.84 18.19 -5.68
CA LEU A 416 24.18 17.74 -6.11
C LEU A 416 25.03 18.83 -6.77
N PHE A 417 24.43 19.93 -7.20
CA PHE A 417 25.14 21.08 -7.79
C PHE A 417 25.30 22.25 -6.83
N GLU A 418 24.83 22.10 -5.58
CA GLU A 418 24.86 23.14 -4.57
C GLU A 418 25.81 22.82 -3.42
N ALA A 419 25.93 23.73 -2.49
CA ALA A 419 26.76 23.56 -1.31
C ALA A 419 25.97 23.91 -0.04
N VAL A 420 26.32 23.24 1.05
CA VAL A 420 25.84 23.52 2.38
C VAL A 420 26.92 24.26 3.19
N ILE A 421 26.55 25.33 3.87
CA ILE A 421 27.43 26.08 4.74
C ILE A 421 27.26 25.57 6.17
N ILE A 422 28.37 25.15 6.78
CA ILE A 422 28.45 24.70 8.18
C ILE A 422 29.44 25.60 8.88
N ARG A 423 29.00 26.36 9.88
CA ARG A 423 29.84 27.36 10.62
C ARG A 423 30.66 28.28 9.71
N GLY A 424 30.06 28.73 8.61
CA GLY A 424 30.70 29.61 7.65
C GLY A 424 31.57 28.94 6.60
N SER A 425 31.83 27.65 6.69
CA SER A 425 32.58 26.87 5.71
C SER A 425 31.66 26.17 4.71
N PRO A 426 31.85 26.37 3.40
CA PRO A 426 31.02 25.72 2.38
C PRO A 426 31.51 24.30 2.10
N PHE A 427 30.58 23.35 2.07
CA PHE A 427 30.79 21.95 1.67
C PHE A 427 29.98 21.66 0.42
N GLN A 428 30.62 21.09 -0.61
CA GLN A 428 29.97 20.68 -1.84
C GLN A 428 29.13 19.43 -1.59
N ILE A 429 27.86 19.45 -1.97
CA ILE A 429 26.99 18.28 -1.84
C ILE A 429 27.35 17.29 -2.94
N THR A 430 27.79 16.09 -2.54
CA THR A 430 28.16 14.98 -3.47
C THR A 430 27.11 13.90 -3.53
N GLY A 431 26.23 13.84 -2.53
CA GLY A 431 25.17 12.84 -2.47
C GLY A 431 24.01 13.20 -1.54
N ILE A 432 22.89 12.51 -1.77
CA ILE A 432 21.71 12.56 -0.92
C ILE A 432 21.50 11.14 -0.39
N CYS A 433 21.47 10.97 0.94
CA CYS A 433 21.32 9.65 1.55
C CYS A 433 19.95 9.44 2.21
N LEU A 434 19.46 8.20 2.15
CA LEU A 434 18.34 7.74 2.95
C LEU A 434 18.87 7.22 4.27
N ASP A 435 18.56 7.91 5.36
CA ASP A 435 19.11 7.61 6.68
C ASP A 435 18.00 7.60 7.74
N PRO A 436 17.89 6.54 8.56
CA PRO A 436 16.96 6.49 9.68
C PRO A 436 17.35 7.46 10.81
N ILE A 437 18.62 7.83 10.92
CA ILE A 437 19.11 8.72 11.99
C ILE A 437 18.42 10.07 11.88
N ASN A 438 17.82 10.50 12.97
CA ASN A 438 17.13 11.78 13.07
C ASN A 438 16.11 12.01 11.92
N SER A 439 15.47 10.94 11.46
CA SER A 439 14.50 10.95 10.36
C SER A 439 15.04 11.57 9.07
N GLY A 440 16.29 11.33 8.72
CA GLY A 440 16.94 11.88 7.54
C GLY A 440 17.36 13.35 7.67
N ASN A 441 17.27 13.93 8.86
CA ASN A 441 17.80 15.28 9.14
C ASN A 441 19.26 15.18 9.63
N VAL A 442 20.14 14.73 8.72
CA VAL A 442 21.56 14.44 8.96
C VAL A 442 22.42 14.99 7.83
N THR A 443 23.63 15.42 8.15
CA THR A 443 24.63 15.86 7.18
C THR A 443 25.95 15.17 7.51
N TYR A 444 26.45 14.35 6.59
CA TYR A 444 27.74 13.68 6.70
C TYR A 444 28.84 14.55 6.09
N VAL A 445 29.95 14.69 6.79
CA VAL A 445 31.13 15.43 6.34
C VAL A 445 32.40 14.67 6.74
N PRO A 446 33.57 14.94 6.11
CA PRO A 446 34.81 14.35 6.55
C PRO A 446 35.17 14.79 7.98
N LEU A 447 35.58 13.82 8.82
CA LEU A 447 35.85 14.01 10.23
C LEU A 447 36.90 15.15 10.46
N ALA A 448 38.01 15.08 9.73
CA ALA A 448 39.10 16.08 9.86
C ALA A 448 38.64 17.53 9.60
N ASN A 449 37.73 17.72 8.63
CA ASN A 449 37.18 19.04 8.33
C ASN A 449 36.25 19.53 9.44
N LEU A 450 35.43 18.62 10.00
CA LEU A 450 34.53 18.96 11.10
C LEU A 450 35.33 19.31 12.37
N GLU A 451 36.37 18.55 12.70
CA GLU A 451 37.26 18.81 13.83
C GLU A 451 37.94 20.20 13.71
N ASN A 452 38.46 20.52 12.51
CA ASN A 452 39.08 21.80 12.23
C ASN A 452 38.13 23.01 12.40
N ILE A 453 36.88 22.86 11.94
CA ILE A 453 35.88 23.94 11.98
C ILE A 453 35.32 24.13 13.40
N THR A 454 35.15 23.02 14.11
CA THR A 454 34.52 23.04 15.44
C THR A 454 35.54 23.24 16.58
N GLY A 455 36.81 22.92 16.36
CA GLY A 455 37.84 22.87 17.38
C GLY A 455 37.72 21.66 18.32
N ILE A 456 36.85 20.72 18.03
CA ILE A 456 36.62 19.49 18.83
C ILE A 456 37.41 18.35 18.18
N SER A 457 38.51 17.93 18.81
CA SER A 457 39.43 16.92 18.27
C SER A 457 39.12 15.49 18.73
N CYS A 458 38.12 15.28 19.60
CA CYS A 458 37.78 13.96 20.11
C CYS A 458 36.44 13.49 19.55
N PRO A 459 36.38 12.34 18.88
CA PRO A 459 35.11 11.72 18.48
C PRO A 459 34.29 11.38 19.72
N ASN A 460 32.97 11.45 19.61
CA ASN A 460 32.06 11.19 20.73
C ASN A 460 31.29 9.88 20.61
N ILE A 461 31.39 9.21 19.45
CA ILE A 461 30.79 7.89 19.18
C ILE A 461 31.82 6.99 18.51
N ALA A 462 31.81 5.71 18.88
CA ALA A 462 32.51 4.66 18.17
C ALA A 462 31.57 3.50 17.81
N PHE A 463 31.65 3.05 16.57
CA PHE A 463 30.97 1.87 16.08
C PHE A 463 31.97 0.71 16.03
N VAL A 464 31.74 -0.29 16.85
CA VAL A 464 32.55 -1.50 16.89
C VAL A 464 31.89 -2.55 15.98
N ARG A 465 32.53 -2.87 14.86
CA ARG A 465 32.08 -3.91 13.94
C ARG A 465 32.53 -5.26 14.42
N VAL A 466 31.58 -6.21 14.55
CA VAL A 466 31.87 -7.60 14.91
C VAL A 466 32.02 -8.43 13.64
N GLU A 467 33.03 -9.29 13.61
CA GLU A 467 33.40 -10.08 12.43
C GLU A 467 32.32 -11.12 12.08
N ASP A 468 31.74 -11.76 13.09
CA ASP A 468 30.76 -12.84 12.91
C ASP A 468 29.55 -12.63 13.82
N SER A 469 28.34 -12.76 13.27
CA SER A 469 27.08 -12.66 14.02
C SER A 469 26.95 -13.74 15.11
N ALA A 470 27.54 -14.91 14.92
CA ALA A 470 27.54 -15.99 15.92
C ALA A 470 28.26 -15.59 17.20
N ASN A 471 29.29 -14.75 17.11
CA ASN A 471 30.10 -14.29 18.24
C ASN A 471 29.68 -12.93 18.81
N TYR A 472 28.60 -12.31 18.26
CA TYR A 472 28.19 -10.95 18.60
C TYR A 472 27.95 -10.77 20.12
N ALA A 473 27.20 -11.67 20.75
CA ALA A 473 26.88 -11.57 22.17
C ALA A 473 28.13 -11.69 23.05
N ALA A 474 29.08 -12.59 22.69
CA ALA A 474 30.34 -12.76 23.40
C ALA A 474 31.24 -11.52 23.25
N THR A 475 31.33 -10.97 22.04
CA THR A 475 32.09 -9.75 21.77
C THR A 475 31.49 -8.55 22.49
N LEU A 476 30.15 -8.40 22.49
CA LEU A 476 29.46 -7.36 23.26
C LEU A 476 29.79 -7.43 24.74
N ALA A 477 29.76 -8.61 25.34
CA ALA A 477 30.13 -8.81 26.76
C ALA A 477 31.58 -8.43 27.02
N GLN A 478 32.50 -8.78 26.12
CA GLN A 478 33.93 -8.39 26.24
C GLN A 478 34.11 -6.88 26.12
N VAL A 479 33.42 -6.22 25.20
CA VAL A 479 33.44 -4.76 25.07
C VAL A 479 32.90 -4.11 26.33
N GLN A 480 31.76 -4.55 26.85
CA GLN A 480 31.18 -4.02 28.09
C GLN A 480 32.13 -4.21 29.31
N ASN A 481 32.78 -5.36 29.44
CA ASN A 481 33.73 -5.60 30.51
C ASN A 481 34.99 -4.75 30.38
N SER A 482 35.50 -4.56 29.16
CA SER A 482 36.65 -3.70 28.89
C SER A 482 36.34 -2.22 29.23
N LEU A 483 35.15 -1.75 28.93
CA LEU A 483 34.72 -0.40 29.26
C LEU A 483 34.55 -0.18 30.77
N LYS A 484 33.93 -1.12 31.48
CA LYS A 484 33.77 -1.04 32.94
C LYS A 484 35.09 -0.90 33.67
N THR A 485 36.13 -1.53 33.14
CA THR A 485 37.47 -1.46 33.75
C THR A 485 38.27 -0.22 33.38
N THR A 486 37.93 0.40 32.22
CA THR A 486 38.70 1.53 31.69
C THR A 486 38.03 2.88 31.99
N ASN A 487 36.74 2.98 31.74
CA ASN A 487 35.95 4.20 31.96
C ASN A 487 34.48 3.84 32.20
N PRO A 488 33.99 3.85 33.44
CA PRO A 488 32.64 3.43 33.79
C PRO A 488 31.55 4.38 33.29
N THR A 489 31.87 5.55 32.74
CA THR A 489 30.92 6.49 32.14
C THR A 489 30.54 6.10 30.70
N LEU A 490 31.31 5.17 30.10
CA LEU A 490 31.04 4.68 28.74
C LEU A 490 30.09 3.49 28.76
N ALA A 491 29.15 3.50 27.83
CA ALA A 491 28.20 2.41 27.60
C ALA A 491 28.44 1.75 26.24
N ALA A 492 28.24 0.44 26.18
CA ALA A 492 28.16 -0.31 24.94
C ALA A 492 26.71 -0.78 24.73
N VAL A 493 26.09 -0.32 23.68
CA VAL A 493 24.69 -0.57 23.32
C VAL A 493 24.62 -1.52 22.13
N ASN A 494 23.73 -2.50 22.21
CA ASN A 494 23.42 -3.41 21.12
C ASN A 494 22.52 -2.69 20.09
N LEU A 495 23.09 -2.23 18.99
CA LEU A 495 22.32 -1.56 17.94
C LEU A 495 21.37 -2.50 17.19
N ASN A 496 21.65 -3.81 17.12
CA ASN A 496 20.74 -4.75 16.44
C ASN A 496 19.37 -4.77 17.13
N LEU A 497 19.30 -4.76 18.47
CA LEU A 497 18.02 -4.75 19.19
C LEU A 497 17.22 -3.46 18.93
N VAL A 498 17.91 -2.33 18.88
CA VAL A 498 17.28 -1.02 18.60
C VAL A 498 16.73 -0.99 17.17
N LEU A 499 17.49 -1.55 16.23
CA LEU A 499 17.06 -1.65 14.83
C LEU A 499 15.88 -2.59 14.64
N ASP A 500 15.90 -3.74 15.31
CA ASP A 500 14.81 -4.71 15.23
C ASP A 500 13.48 -4.08 15.67
N GLU A 501 13.47 -3.26 16.74
CA GLU A 501 12.29 -2.52 17.18
C GLU A 501 11.76 -1.57 16.11
N GLY A 502 12.65 -0.83 15.45
CA GLY A 502 12.27 0.06 14.34
C GLY A 502 11.80 -0.68 13.09
N ILE A 503 12.44 -1.80 12.77
CA ILE A 503 12.06 -2.68 11.65
C ILE A 503 10.70 -3.33 11.91
N ASP A 504 10.43 -3.79 13.12
CA ASP A 504 9.14 -4.37 13.51
C ASP A 504 8.02 -3.35 13.37
N PHE A 505 8.27 -2.10 13.73
CA PHE A 505 7.32 -1.02 13.51
C PHE A 505 7.00 -0.82 12.01
N LEU A 506 8.02 -0.71 11.15
CA LEU A 506 7.83 -0.59 9.71
C LEU A 506 7.11 -1.80 9.12
N SER A 507 7.49 -3.00 9.55
CA SER A 507 6.84 -4.24 9.12
C SER A 507 5.35 -4.29 9.51
N SER A 508 5.01 -3.76 10.67
CA SER A 508 3.62 -3.64 11.13
C SER A 508 2.81 -2.70 10.22
N LEU A 509 3.38 -1.56 9.83
CA LEU A 509 2.75 -0.62 8.90
C LEU A 509 2.49 -1.26 7.52
N TRP A 510 3.50 -1.93 6.96
CA TRP A 510 3.35 -2.60 5.66
C TRP A 510 2.40 -3.78 5.70
N SER A 511 2.35 -4.51 6.83
CA SER A 511 1.38 -5.60 7.04
C SER A 511 -0.05 -5.13 6.89
N ILE A 512 -0.40 -3.96 7.41
CA ILE A 512 -1.75 -3.41 7.25
C ILE A 512 -2.09 -3.17 5.79
N VAL A 513 -1.18 -2.58 5.02
CA VAL A 513 -1.37 -2.37 3.57
C VAL A 513 -1.64 -3.70 2.86
N MET A 514 -0.96 -4.79 3.26
CA MET A 514 -1.16 -6.12 2.68
C MET A 514 -2.53 -6.74 3.02
N PHE A 515 -3.06 -6.48 4.21
CA PHE A 515 -4.36 -7.03 4.62
C PHE A 515 -5.57 -6.27 4.06
N LEU A 516 -5.38 -5.03 3.60
CA LEU A 516 -6.45 -4.18 3.08
C LEU A 516 -7.27 -4.79 1.93
N PRO A 517 -6.67 -5.43 0.91
CA PRO A 517 -7.43 -5.96 -0.20
C PRO A 517 -8.25 -7.21 0.15
N LEU A 518 -8.10 -7.80 1.33
CA LEU A 518 -8.90 -8.96 1.74
C LEU A 518 -10.39 -8.65 1.80
N PHE A 519 -10.77 -7.43 2.16
CA PHE A 519 -12.17 -7.00 2.14
C PHE A 519 -12.70 -6.95 0.70
N ALA A 520 -11.93 -6.40 -0.24
CA ALA A 520 -12.29 -6.38 -1.66
C ALA A 520 -12.36 -7.80 -2.23
N LEU A 521 -11.45 -8.69 -1.82
CA LEU A 521 -11.46 -10.10 -2.18
C LEU A 521 -12.71 -10.80 -1.67
N ALA A 522 -13.12 -10.54 -0.43
CA ALA A 522 -14.35 -11.08 0.15
C ALA A 522 -15.59 -10.61 -0.63
N ALA A 523 -15.70 -9.30 -0.90
CA ALA A 523 -16.78 -8.74 -1.70
C ALA A 523 -16.81 -9.34 -3.13
N ALA A 524 -15.65 -9.47 -3.77
CA ALA A 524 -15.53 -10.07 -5.09
C ALA A 524 -15.93 -11.56 -5.10
N THR A 525 -15.58 -12.29 -4.06
CA THR A 525 -15.99 -13.71 -3.91
C THR A 525 -17.50 -13.84 -3.80
N LEU A 526 -18.16 -12.97 -3.02
CA LEU A 526 -19.61 -12.93 -2.91
C LEU A 526 -20.27 -12.57 -4.26
N CYS A 527 -19.70 -11.63 -4.99
CA CYS A 527 -20.14 -11.26 -6.33
C CYS A 527 -19.97 -12.44 -7.33
N LEU A 528 -18.88 -13.19 -7.24
CA LEU A 528 -18.64 -14.39 -8.06
C LEU A 528 -19.66 -15.49 -7.76
N ILE A 529 -19.98 -15.71 -6.49
CA ILE A 529 -21.04 -16.62 -6.07
C ILE A 529 -22.39 -16.18 -6.66
N GLY A 530 -22.72 -14.89 -6.58
CA GLY A 530 -23.93 -14.32 -7.18
C GLY A 530 -23.99 -14.52 -8.70
N TYR A 531 -22.86 -14.31 -9.40
CA TYR A 531 -22.76 -14.57 -10.83
C TYR A 531 -22.98 -16.05 -11.17
N HIS A 532 -22.44 -16.97 -10.39
CA HIS A 532 -22.67 -18.40 -10.59
C HIS A 532 -24.13 -18.81 -10.33
N MET A 533 -24.76 -18.23 -9.31
CA MET A 533 -26.20 -18.45 -9.08
C MET A 533 -27.03 -17.99 -10.27
N LEU A 534 -26.74 -16.80 -10.80
CA LEU A 534 -27.41 -16.28 -12.00
C LEU A 534 -27.15 -17.18 -13.21
N THR A 535 -25.92 -17.64 -13.41
CA THR A 535 -25.56 -18.54 -14.52
C THR A 535 -26.30 -19.87 -14.45
N ILE A 536 -26.41 -20.42 -13.23
CA ILE A 536 -27.18 -21.67 -12.99
C ILE A 536 -28.66 -21.45 -13.29
N GLU A 537 -29.25 -20.34 -12.84
CA GLU A 537 -30.65 -20.02 -13.04
C GLU A 537 -31.00 -19.86 -14.53
N GLU A 538 -30.12 -19.25 -15.31
CA GLU A 538 -30.31 -19.11 -16.76
C GLU A 538 -30.05 -20.39 -17.55
N GLN A 539 -29.17 -21.28 -17.11
CA GLN A 539 -28.85 -22.54 -17.77
C GLN A 539 -29.60 -23.73 -17.16
N HIS A 540 -30.51 -23.49 -16.25
CA HIS A 540 -31.25 -24.49 -15.50
C HIS A 540 -31.89 -25.54 -16.41
N GLN A 541 -32.59 -25.14 -17.47
CA GLN A 541 -33.22 -26.07 -18.43
C GLN A 541 -32.18 -26.89 -19.19
N GLU A 542 -31.04 -26.31 -19.60
CA GLU A 542 -30.00 -27.04 -20.31
C GLU A 542 -29.38 -28.12 -19.41
N PHE A 543 -29.13 -27.81 -18.14
CA PHE A 543 -28.62 -28.77 -17.17
C PHE A 543 -29.67 -29.83 -16.80
N ALA A 544 -30.96 -29.45 -16.74
CA ALA A 544 -32.06 -30.42 -16.52
C ALA A 544 -32.15 -31.44 -17.68
N ILE A 545 -32.11 -30.97 -18.93
CA ILE A 545 -32.08 -31.83 -20.11
C ILE A 545 -30.83 -32.73 -20.10
N LEU A 546 -29.67 -32.18 -19.81
CA LEU A 546 -28.43 -32.95 -19.74
C LEU A 546 -28.50 -34.07 -18.68
N ARG A 547 -29.13 -33.81 -17.54
CA ARG A 547 -29.35 -34.83 -16.52
C ARG A 547 -30.44 -35.83 -16.90
N ALA A 548 -31.49 -35.41 -17.58
CA ALA A 548 -32.54 -36.30 -18.10
C ALA A 548 -32.01 -37.28 -19.16
N THR A 549 -31.00 -36.85 -19.95
CA THR A 549 -30.29 -37.72 -20.91
C THR A 549 -29.24 -38.63 -20.26
N GLY A 550 -29.17 -38.70 -18.92
CA GLY A 550 -28.32 -39.64 -18.19
C GLY A 550 -26.98 -39.07 -17.68
N ALA A 551 -26.72 -37.77 -17.80
CA ALA A 551 -25.51 -37.20 -17.25
C ALA A 551 -25.49 -37.24 -15.71
N LYS A 552 -24.37 -37.73 -15.14
CA LYS A 552 -24.18 -37.80 -13.68
C LYS A 552 -24.03 -36.39 -13.10
N PRO A 553 -24.43 -36.14 -11.83
CA PRO A 553 -24.25 -34.84 -11.15
C PRO A 553 -22.80 -34.28 -11.23
N ARG A 554 -21.82 -35.19 -11.19
CA ARG A 554 -20.39 -34.82 -11.30
C ARG A 554 -20.04 -34.12 -12.63
N ILE A 555 -20.77 -34.44 -13.73
CA ILE A 555 -20.52 -33.78 -15.03
C ILE A 555 -20.99 -32.32 -14.99
N VAL A 556 -22.14 -32.06 -14.37
CA VAL A 556 -22.66 -30.70 -14.18
C VAL A 556 -21.71 -29.87 -13.32
N ILE A 557 -21.24 -30.44 -12.20
CA ILE A 557 -20.23 -29.79 -11.36
C ILE A 557 -18.97 -29.49 -12.16
N ALA A 558 -18.47 -30.47 -12.93
CA ALA A 558 -17.26 -30.28 -13.74
C ALA A 558 -17.40 -29.16 -14.79
N ILE A 559 -18.56 -29.06 -15.46
CA ILE A 559 -18.82 -27.99 -16.43
C ILE A 559 -18.78 -26.62 -15.74
N LEU A 560 -19.48 -26.46 -14.61
CA LEU A 560 -19.53 -25.21 -13.86
C LEU A 560 -18.16 -24.88 -13.25
N SER A 561 -17.41 -25.88 -12.76
CA SER A 561 -16.05 -25.69 -12.25
C SER A 561 -15.09 -25.23 -13.33
N ILE A 562 -15.16 -25.78 -14.54
CA ILE A 562 -14.33 -25.34 -15.67
C ILE A 562 -14.69 -23.91 -16.08
N GLN A 563 -15.98 -23.54 -16.10
CA GLN A 563 -16.40 -22.18 -16.38
C GLN A 563 -15.82 -21.20 -15.35
N SER A 564 -15.92 -21.52 -14.06
CA SER A 564 -15.34 -20.74 -12.96
C SER A 564 -13.83 -20.61 -13.09
N LEU A 565 -13.14 -21.72 -13.36
CA LEU A 565 -11.69 -21.76 -13.50
C LEU A 565 -11.21 -20.89 -14.66
N VAL A 566 -11.85 -20.97 -15.82
CA VAL A 566 -11.48 -20.16 -17.00
C VAL A 566 -11.66 -18.66 -16.71
N VAL A 567 -12.76 -18.27 -16.08
CA VAL A 567 -13.01 -16.87 -15.69
C VAL A 567 -11.97 -16.39 -14.67
N LEU A 568 -11.70 -17.17 -13.64
CA LEU A 568 -10.72 -16.82 -12.61
C LEU A 568 -9.29 -16.76 -13.16
N LEU A 569 -8.85 -17.76 -13.95
CA LEU A 569 -7.50 -17.75 -14.53
C LEU A 569 -7.28 -16.60 -15.51
N SER A 570 -8.29 -16.30 -16.35
CA SER A 570 -8.17 -15.14 -17.26
C SER A 570 -8.10 -13.82 -16.50
N SER A 571 -8.93 -13.67 -15.47
CA SER A 571 -8.92 -12.48 -14.61
C SER A 571 -7.62 -12.33 -13.81
N PHE A 572 -7.13 -13.45 -13.27
CA PHE A 572 -5.87 -13.52 -12.55
C PHE A 572 -4.68 -13.12 -13.45
N ALA A 573 -4.59 -13.72 -14.64
CA ALA A 573 -3.51 -13.42 -15.58
C ALA A 573 -3.48 -11.93 -15.93
N VAL A 574 -4.63 -11.32 -16.27
CA VAL A 574 -4.70 -9.90 -16.62
C VAL A 574 -4.43 -9.01 -15.40
N GLY A 575 -5.08 -9.29 -14.27
CA GLY A 575 -4.97 -8.47 -13.06
C GLY A 575 -3.57 -8.49 -12.48
N VAL A 576 -2.95 -9.67 -12.36
CA VAL A 576 -1.59 -9.82 -11.84
C VAL A 576 -0.56 -9.19 -12.78
N SER A 577 -0.68 -9.40 -14.10
CA SER A 577 0.28 -8.81 -15.04
C SER A 577 0.28 -7.28 -15.01
N ILE A 578 -0.90 -6.66 -15.01
CA ILE A 578 -1.02 -5.21 -14.91
C ILE A 578 -0.60 -4.73 -13.52
N GLY A 579 -1.00 -5.45 -12.46
CA GLY A 579 -0.64 -5.12 -11.08
C GLY A 579 0.86 -5.15 -10.83
N THR A 580 1.59 -6.15 -11.34
CA THR A 580 3.06 -6.22 -11.22
C THR A 580 3.75 -5.07 -11.95
N ILE A 581 3.30 -4.73 -13.16
CA ILE A 581 3.85 -3.60 -13.91
C ILE A 581 3.67 -2.29 -13.13
N ILE A 582 2.46 -2.05 -12.60
CA ILE A 582 2.19 -0.84 -11.83
C ILE A 582 3.00 -0.82 -10.52
N THR A 583 3.10 -1.95 -9.83
CA THR A 583 3.90 -2.06 -8.59
C THR A 583 5.36 -1.69 -8.86
N LEU A 584 5.95 -2.20 -9.93
CA LEU A 584 7.32 -1.89 -10.31
C LEU A 584 7.49 -0.41 -10.72
N LEU A 585 6.50 0.19 -11.37
CA LEU A 585 6.53 1.60 -11.75
C LEU A 585 6.40 2.55 -10.55
N VAL A 586 5.58 2.19 -9.56
CA VAL A 586 5.35 3.01 -8.35
C VAL A 586 6.50 2.87 -7.35
N LEU A 587 7.10 1.69 -7.26
CA LEU A 587 8.20 1.36 -6.34
C LEU A 587 9.59 1.58 -6.97
N THR A 588 9.73 2.46 -7.93
CA THR A 588 10.89 2.59 -8.81
C THR A 588 12.22 3.00 -8.17
N THR A 589 12.28 3.36 -6.92
CA THR A 589 13.56 3.68 -6.26
C THR A 589 14.25 2.41 -5.74
N ASN A 590 14.98 1.72 -6.63
CA ASN A 590 15.84 0.58 -6.31
C ASN A 590 15.18 -0.47 -5.38
N PRO A 591 14.11 -1.15 -5.82
CA PRO A 591 13.43 -2.13 -4.99
C PRO A 591 14.34 -3.33 -4.71
N VAL A 592 14.43 -3.74 -3.47
CA VAL A 592 15.12 -4.97 -3.08
C VAL A 592 14.19 -6.16 -3.30
N ILE A 593 14.49 -6.95 -4.34
CA ILE A 593 13.68 -8.11 -4.71
C ILE A 593 14.55 -9.37 -4.60
N SER A 594 14.24 -10.22 -3.63
CA SER A 594 14.87 -11.52 -3.46
C SER A 594 14.02 -12.64 -4.11
N THR A 595 14.63 -13.81 -4.34
CA THR A 595 13.88 -15.00 -4.78
C THR A 595 12.82 -15.41 -3.74
N PHE A 596 13.09 -15.21 -2.46
CA PHE A 596 12.15 -15.47 -1.38
C PHE A 596 10.95 -14.51 -1.43
N THR A 597 11.18 -13.24 -1.71
CA THR A 597 10.13 -12.23 -1.91
C THR A 597 9.17 -12.63 -3.03
N ILE A 598 9.71 -13.06 -4.19
CA ILE A 598 8.89 -13.52 -5.34
C ILE A 598 8.06 -14.75 -4.96
N LEU A 599 8.66 -15.71 -4.26
CA LEU A 599 7.99 -16.94 -3.84
C LEU A 599 6.83 -16.62 -2.86
N THR A 600 7.06 -15.73 -1.92
CA THR A 600 6.05 -15.30 -0.94
C THR A 600 4.87 -14.58 -1.61
N ILE A 601 5.14 -13.65 -2.53
CA ILE A 601 4.10 -12.94 -3.31
C ILE A 601 3.28 -13.95 -4.12
N SER A 602 3.94 -14.86 -4.82
CA SER A 602 3.25 -15.87 -5.64
C SER A 602 2.40 -16.82 -4.79
N ALA A 603 2.87 -17.23 -3.61
CA ALA A 603 2.13 -18.07 -2.68
C ALA A 603 0.85 -17.37 -2.19
N TRP A 604 0.93 -16.09 -1.82
CA TRP A 604 -0.23 -15.29 -1.41
C TRP A 604 -1.26 -15.16 -2.53
N LEU A 605 -0.85 -14.81 -3.75
CA LEU A 605 -1.74 -14.62 -4.90
C LEU A 605 -2.40 -15.94 -5.32
N LEU A 606 -1.66 -17.06 -5.31
CA LEU A 606 -2.20 -18.38 -5.62
C LEU A 606 -3.16 -18.87 -4.53
N SER A 607 -2.89 -18.58 -3.26
CA SER A 607 -3.80 -18.93 -2.15
C SER A 607 -5.13 -18.17 -2.27
N ALA A 608 -5.11 -16.91 -2.65
CA ALA A 608 -6.29 -16.10 -2.90
C ALA A 608 -7.10 -16.65 -4.09
N LEU A 609 -6.44 -16.99 -5.21
CA LEU A 609 -7.08 -17.63 -6.36
C LEU A 609 -7.76 -18.95 -5.99
N LEU A 610 -7.05 -19.81 -5.24
CA LEU A 610 -7.57 -21.11 -4.79
C LEU A 610 -8.77 -20.93 -3.86
N GLY A 611 -8.69 -20.01 -2.91
CA GLY A 611 -9.78 -19.68 -1.98
C GLY A 611 -11.04 -19.23 -2.71
N MET A 612 -10.92 -18.28 -3.66
CA MET A 612 -12.03 -17.84 -4.50
C MET A 612 -12.61 -18.98 -5.33
N PHE A 613 -11.76 -19.82 -5.91
CA PHE A 613 -12.21 -20.98 -6.68
C PHE A 613 -13.01 -21.95 -5.83
N LEU A 614 -12.51 -22.36 -4.67
CA LEU A 614 -13.20 -23.29 -3.77
C LEU A 614 -14.55 -22.74 -3.30
N LEU A 615 -14.60 -21.47 -2.91
CA LEU A 615 -15.86 -20.84 -2.48
C LEU A 615 -16.87 -20.71 -3.64
N SER A 616 -16.40 -20.46 -4.85
CA SER A 616 -17.26 -20.36 -6.03
C SER A 616 -17.91 -21.68 -6.45
N LEU A 617 -17.37 -22.83 -6.00
CA LEU A 617 -17.95 -24.15 -6.27
C LEU A 617 -19.21 -24.45 -5.44
N TYR A 618 -19.42 -23.74 -4.32
CA TYR A 618 -20.56 -23.99 -3.44
C TYR A 618 -21.92 -24.00 -4.15
N PRO A 619 -22.29 -22.97 -4.94
CA PRO A 619 -23.55 -22.97 -5.68
C PRO A 619 -23.65 -24.13 -6.69
N ALA A 620 -22.55 -24.45 -7.37
CA ALA A 620 -22.51 -25.53 -8.35
C ALA A 620 -22.78 -26.90 -7.72
N VAL A 621 -22.15 -27.19 -6.58
CA VAL A 621 -22.35 -28.43 -5.83
C VAL A 621 -23.78 -28.53 -5.29
N LYS A 622 -24.30 -27.43 -4.70
CA LYS A 622 -25.66 -27.37 -4.17
C LYS A 622 -26.70 -27.61 -5.26
N PHE A 623 -26.52 -27.00 -6.43
CA PHE A 623 -27.43 -27.16 -7.56
C PHE A 623 -27.40 -28.60 -8.13
N ALA A 624 -26.20 -29.14 -8.37
CA ALA A 624 -26.07 -30.47 -8.99
C ALA A 624 -26.60 -31.61 -8.11
N ARG A 625 -26.73 -31.39 -6.79
CA ARG A 625 -27.33 -32.37 -5.86
C ARG A 625 -28.86 -32.31 -5.79
N LYS A 626 -29.52 -31.34 -6.42
CA LYS A 626 -31.00 -31.28 -6.45
C LYS A 626 -31.60 -32.47 -7.21
N PRO A 627 -32.72 -33.00 -6.75
CA PRO A 627 -33.44 -34.07 -7.48
C PRO A 627 -33.95 -33.53 -8.83
N LEU A 628 -34.03 -34.42 -9.83
CA LEU A 628 -34.42 -34.10 -11.22
C LEU A 628 -35.80 -33.41 -11.31
N LEU A 629 -36.78 -33.83 -10.50
CA LEU A 629 -38.11 -33.23 -10.44
C LEU A 629 -38.07 -31.73 -10.06
N GLN A 630 -37.18 -31.35 -9.13
CA GLN A 630 -36.99 -29.94 -8.74
C GLN A 630 -36.15 -29.13 -9.74
N MET A 631 -35.52 -29.80 -10.69
CA MET A 631 -34.80 -29.16 -11.78
C MET A 631 -35.69 -28.92 -13.01
N LEU A 632 -36.82 -29.58 -13.12
CA LEU A 632 -37.76 -29.44 -14.25
C LEU A 632 -38.94 -28.53 -13.92
N SER A 633 -39.21 -28.27 -12.66
CA SER A 633 -40.14 -27.25 -12.15
C SER A 633 -39.45 -25.86 -12.06
#